data_64ee78b21f2eb1a381a5ce0d0bc7c118
#
_entry.id   64ee78b21f2eb1a381a5ce0d0bc7c118
#
_cell.length_a   1.000
_cell.length_b   1.000
_cell.length_c   1.000
_cell.angle_alpha   90.00
_cell.angle_beta   90.00
_cell.angle_gamma   90.00
#
_symmetry.space_group_name_H-M   'P 1'
#
loop_
_entity.id
_entity.type
_entity.pdbx_description
1 polymer ?
#
loop_
_entity_poly.entity_id
_entity_poly.type
_entity_poly.pdbx_seq_one_letter_code
_entity_poly.pdbx_strand_id
1 'polypeptide(L)'
;NNKKFLEKCYIINKKGLVETYKKPLLDDISFIKSFDMFKNQNFIEYPKLGFLELNKIIKKISTLSGGILLIDYGYLKPFSRDTLQTVMKNKKIKMSKIYNHIGKADITYLVNFNLLKEFFKKKNLKVKNIVTQKFFLETMGIIERAKIIEKNMNNQEKKKMFLTLKRLLHKDFMGDLFK
;
A
#
# COMPACT_ATOMS: atom_id res chain seq x y z
N ASN A 1 -22.96 21.38 -2.58
CA ASN A 1 -22.23 21.14 -1.32
C ASN A 1 -20.74 21.44 -1.53
N ASN A 2 -20.30 22.63 -1.13
CA ASN A 2 -18.87 22.98 -1.14
C ASN A 2 -18.16 22.26 0.01
N LYS A 3 -17.75 21.00 -0.20
CA LYS A 3 -16.88 20.31 0.76
C LYS A 3 -15.56 21.06 0.87
N LYS A 4 -15.24 21.56 2.05
CA LYS A 4 -13.96 22.19 2.34
C LYS A 4 -12.94 21.09 2.62
N PHE A 5 -11.91 21.00 1.79
CA PHE A 5 -10.79 20.09 2.03
C PHE A 5 -9.82 20.68 3.05
N LEU A 6 -9.33 19.83 3.94
CA LEU A 6 -8.24 20.13 4.87
C LEU A 6 -7.17 19.05 4.71
N GLU A 7 -5.91 19.45 4.69
CA GLU A 7 -4.77 18.55 4.68
C GLU A 7 -4.32 18.30 6.12
N LYS A 8 -4.32 17.03 6.52
CA LYS A 8 -3.79 16.60 7.81
C LYS A 8 -2.27 16.68 7.80
N CYS A 9 -1.71 17.35 8.79
CA CYS A 9 -0.27 17.54 8.95
C CYS A 9 0.16 17.23 10.37
N TYR A 10 1.46 17.03 10.54
CA TYR A 10 2.09 16.90 11.84
C TYR A 10 3.14 17.98 12.01
N ILE A 11 3.10 18.68 13.12
CA ILE A 11 4.08 19.70 13.50
C ILE A 11 4.78 19.32 14.80
N ILE A 12 6.03 19.73 14.95
CA ILE A 12 6.78 19.57 16.19
C ILE A 12 6.65 20.86 16.99
N ASN A 13 6.23 20.76 18.23
CA ASN A 13 6.20 21.85 19.18
C ASN A 13 6.77 21.42 20.55
N LYS A 14 6.71 22.28 21.56
CA LYS A 14 7.19 21.98 22.93
C LYS A 14 6.59 20.73 23.56
N LYS A 15 5.39 20.29 23.10
CA LYS A 15 4.71 19.07 23.55
C LYS A 15 5.05 17.83 22.70
N GLY A 16 5.93 17.96 21.71
CA GLY A 16 6.29 16.90 20.77
C GLY A 16 5.56 17.02 19.44
N LEU A 17 5.29 15.87 18.80
CA LEU A 17 4.61 15.80 17.51
C LEU A 17 3.09 15.91 17.71
N VAL A 18 2.49 16.93 17.11
CA VAL A 18 1.07 17.25 17.22
C VAL A 18 0.41 17.25 15.86
N GLU A 19 -0.77 16.64 15.76
CA GLU A 19 -1.61 16.66 14.57
C GLU A 19 -2.22 18.06 14.40
N THR A 20 -2.23 18.54 13.15
CA THR A 20 -2.83 19.82 12.78
C THR A 20 -3.42 19.73 11.36
N TYR A 21 -4.16 20.76 10.96
CA TYR A 21 -4.79 20.81 9.65
C TYR A 21 -4.49 22.14 8.98
N LYS A 22 -4.20 22.08 7.67
CA LYS A 22 -3.97 23.27 6.85
C LYS A 22 -4.80 23.21 5.56
N LYS A 23 -4.86 24.32 4.84
CA LYS A 23 -5.48 24.38 3.51
C LYS A 23 -4.57 23.63 2.52
N PRO A 24 -5.08 22.65 1.75
CA PRO A 24 -4.30 21.97 0.73
C PRO A 24 -4.05 22.87 -0.48
N LEU A 25 -3.08 22.51 -1.32
CA LEU A 25 -2.82 23.19 -2.58
C LEU A 25 -3.98 22.97 -3.55
N LEU A 26 -4.25 23.98 -4.39
CA LEU A 26 -5.34 23.91 -5.38
C LEU A 26 -5.14 22.76 -6.38
N ASP A 27 -3.90 22.52 -6.79
CA ASP A 27 -3.57 21.41 -7.69
C ASP A 27 -3.88 20.04 -7.08
N ASP A 28 -3.63 19.86 -5.78
CA ASP A 28 -3.95 18.62 -5.08
C ASP A 28 -5.46 18.42 -5.00
N ILE A 29 -6.21 19.49 -4.71
CA ILE A 29 -7.69 19.46 -4.73
C ILE A 29 -8.21 19.12 -6.13
N SER A 30 -7.67 19.75 -7.17
CA SER A 30 -8.07 19.49 -8.55
C SER A 30 -7.79 18.07 -8.98
N PHE A 31 -6.62 17.54 -8.61
CA PHE A 31 -6.27 16.16 -8.84
C PHE A 31 -7.22 15.19 -8.14
N ILE A 32 -7.46 15.38 -6.83
CA ILE A 32 -8.37 14.52 -6.05
C ILE A 32 -9.79 14.56 -6.64
N LYS A 33 -10.31 15.73 -6.98
CA LYS A 33 -11.63 15.89 -7.60
C LYS A 33 -11.76 15.21 -8.96
N SER A 34 -10.65 14.97 -9.65
CA SER A 34 -10.65 14.27 -10.93
C SER A 34 -10.96 12.77 -10.81
N PHE A 35 -11.01 12.20 -9.59
CA PHE A 35 -11.36 10.82 -9.34
C PHE A 35 -12.76 10.72 -8.74
N ASP A 36 -13.68 10.13 -9.49
CA ASP A 36 -15.08 9.98 -9.06
C ASP A 36 -15.22 9.19 -7.76
N MET A 37 -14.30 8.27 -7.49
CA MET A 37 -14.28 7.46 -6.29
C MET A 37 -14.19 8.26 -4.99
N PHE A 38 -13.75 9.54 -5.05
CA PHE A 38 -13.58 10.38 -3.88
C PHE A 38 -14.78 11.30 -3.58
N LYS A 39 -15.77 11.35 -4.46
CA LYS A 39 -16.93 12.26 -4.32
C LYS A 39 -17.63 12.18 -2.96
N ASN A 40 -17.72 10.98 -2.40
CA ASN A 40 -18.45 10.73 -1.15
C ASN A 40 -17.55 10.32 0.02
N GLN A 41 -16.22 10.49 -0.10
CA GLN A 41 -15.30 10.15 0.98
C GLN A 41 -15.03 11.36 1.88
N ASN A 42 -14.95 11.09 3.18
CA ASN A 42 -14.61 12.10 4.19
C ASN A 42 -13.10 12.10 4.51
N PHE A 43 -12.40 11.04 4.14
CA PHE A 43 -10.96 10.90 4.32
C PHE A 43 -10.32 10.33 3.05
N ILE A 44 -9.25 10.95 2.59
CA ILE A 44 -8.55 10.59 1.34
C ILE A 44 -7.05 10.56 1.61
N GLU A 45 -6.43 9.41 1.36
CA GLU A 45 -4.97 9.29 1.32
C GLU A 45 -4.50 9.51 -0.11
N TYR A 46 -3.65 10.52 -0.30
CA TYR A 46 -3.16 10.94 -1.61
C TYR A 46 -1.63 10.86 -1.68
N PRO A 47 -1.06 9.80 -2.29
CA PRO A 47 0.39 9.61 -2.37
C PRO A 47 1.01 10.46 -3.50
N LYS A 48 1.01 11.79 -3.36
CA LYS A 48 1.48 12.74 -4.38
C LYS A 48 2.85 12.40 -4.95
N LEU A 49 3.85 12.19 -4.09
CA LEU A 49 5.21 11.87 -4.51
C LEU A 49 5.28 10.51 -5.21
N GLY A 50 4.52 9.52 -4.72
CA GLY A 50 4.41 8.21 -5.36
C GLY A 50 3.88 8.31 -6.79
N PHE A 51 2.86 9.13 -7.02
CA PHE A 51 2.33 9.34 -8.38
C PHE A 51 3.30 10.09 -9.29
N LEU A 52 4.12 11.01 -8.77
CA LEU A 52 5.18 11.63 -9.56
C LEU A 52 6.22 10.61 -10.01
N GLU A 53 6.65 9.71 -9.13
CA GLU A 53 7.60 8.65 -9.49
C GLU A 53 6.97 7.62 -10.45
N LEU A 54 5.75 7.19 -10.20
CA LEU A 54 5.02 6.31 -11.12
C LEU A 54 4.88 6.92 -12.52
N ASN A 55 4.65 8.22 -12.65
CA ASN A 55 4.62 8.88 -13.95
C ASN A 55 5.94 8.74 -14.71
N LYS A 56 7.09 8.81 -14.03
CA LYS A 56 8.41 8.61 -14.67
C LYS A 56 8.54 7.18 -15.18
N ILE A 57 8.12 6.19 -14.39
CA ILE A 57 8.14 4.77 -14.75
C ILE A 57 7.21 4.52 -15.94
N ILE A 58 5.99 5.05 -15.90
CA ILE A 58 5.00 4.91 -16.97
C ILE A 58 5.54 5.43 -18.31
N LYS A 59 6.19 6.59 -18.30
CA LYS A 59 6.82 7.13 -19.52
C LYS A 59 7.83 6.15 -20.12
N LYS A 60 8.69 5.54 -19.30
CA LYS A 60 9.67 4.55 -19.76
C LYS A 60 8.98 3.31 -20.34
N ILE A 61 7.98 2.78 -19.65
CA ILE A 61 7.24 1.58 -20.08
C ILE A 61 6.53 1.84 -21.42
N SER A 62 5.91 3.00 -21.58
CA SER A 62 5.22 3.37 -22.82
C SER A 62 6.17 3.49 -24.02
N THR A 63 7.44 3.84 -23.77
CA THR A 63 8.46 3.95 -24.83
C THR A 63 9.12 2.61 -25.15
N LEU A 64 9.39 1.79 -24.11
CA LEU A 64 10.22 0.59 -24.25
C LEU A 64 9.42 -0.71 -24.35
N SER A 65 8.12 -0.65 -24.26
CA SER A 65 7.20 -1.79 -24.11
C SER A 65 7.53 -2.64 -22.88
N GLY A 66 6.66 -2.63 -21.90
CA GLY A 66 6.91 -3.37 -20.65
C GLY A 66 5.68 -3.40 -19.77
N GLY A 67 5.88 -3.77 -18.50
CA GLY A 67 4.82 -3.84 -17.50
C GLY A 67 5.31 -3.48 -16.11
N ILE A 68 4.37 -3.22 -15.20
CA ILE A 68 4.61 -2.99 -13.78
C ILE A 68 3.89 -4.08 -13.01
N LEU A 69 4.58 -4.71 -12.07
CA LEU A 69 4.00 -5.53 -11.03
C LEU A 69 4.21 -4.80 -9.70
N LEU A 70 3.12 -4.50 -9.00
CA LEU A 70 3.14 -3.87 -7.69
C LEU A 70 2.56 -4.85 -6.68
N ILE A 71 3.27 -5.08 -5.59
CA ILE A 71 2.84 -5.94 -4.49
C ILE A 71 3.06 -5.18 -3.19
N ASP A 72 1.98 -4.90 -2.46
CA ASP A 72 2.08 -4.18 -1.20
C ASP A 72 0.88 -4.50 -0.29
N TYR A 73 0.95 -4.03 0.96
CA TYR A 73 -0.20 -4.00 1.86
C TYR A 73 -1.22 -2.99 1.36
N GLY A 74 -2.47 -3.41 1.21
CA GLY A 74 -3.43 -2.47 0.71
C GLY A 74 -4.88 -2.90 0.74
N TYR A 75 -5.72 -2.02 0.22
CA TYR A 75 -7.16 -2.18 0.21
C TYR A 75 -7.77 -1.78 -1.14
N LEU A 76 -8.99 -2.28 -1.37
CA LEU A 76 -9.81 -1.94 -2.55
C LEU A 76 -11.00 -1.07 -2.16
N LYS A 77 -11.57 -1.27 -0.98
CA LYS A 77 -12.69 -0.48 -0.47
C LYS A 77 -12.17 0.68 0.37
N PRO A 78 -12.67 1.90 0.18
CA PRO A 78 -12.19 3.06 0.93
C PRO A 78 -12.43 2.92 2.42
N PHE A 79 -11.50 3.43 3.21
CA PHE A 79 -11.65 3.61 4.65
C PHE A 79 -12.19 5.01 4.97
N SER A 80 -12.89 5.12 6.09
CA SER A 80 -13.37 6.41 6.62
C SER A 80 -12.34 7.13 7.49
N ARG A 81 -11.17 6.52 7.70
CA ARG A 81 -10.06 7.02 8.53
C ARG A 81 -8.72 6.78 7.85
N ASP A 82 -7.66 7.44 8.34
CA ASP A 82 -6.30 7.20 7.87
C ASP A 82 -5.83 5.77 8.19
N THR A 83 -4.92 5.30 7.35
CA THR A 83 -4.24 4.02 7.55
C THR A 83 -2.80 4.19 8.02
N LEU A 84 -2.38 5.46 8.23
CA LEU A 84 -1.05 5.82 8.69
C LEU A 84 -0.77 5.21 10.06
N GLN A 85 0.34 4.53 10.17
CA GLN A 85 0.76 3.89 11.41
C GLN A 85 2.27 3.94 11.57
N THR A 86 2.69 3.88 12.82
CA THR A 86 4.11 3.76 13.18
C THR A 86 4.36 2.40 13.80
N VAL A 87 5.42 1.74 13.35
CA VAL A 87 5.79 0.39 13.76
C VAL A 87 7.25 0.38 14.22
N MET A 88 7.50 -0.19 15.39
CA MET A 88 8.83 -0.42 15.91
C MET A 88 8.92 -1.84 16.47
N LYS A 89 9.93 -2.61 16.04
CA LYS A 89 10.11 -4.01 16.46
C LYS A 89 8.81 -4.84 16.33
N ASN A 90 8.13 -4.73 15.19
CA ASN A 90 6.86 -5.38 14.87
C ASN A 90 5.67 -5.00 15.78
N LYS A 91 5.77 -3.92 16.55
CA LYS A 91 4.69 -3.41 17.40
C LYS A 91 4.27 -2.01 16.97
N LYS A 92 2.95 -1.77 16.93
CA LYS A 92 2.42 -0.42 16.68
C LYS A 92 2.74 0.49 17.87
N ILE A 93 3.23 1.68 17.58
CA ILE A 93 3.44 2.75 18.55
C ILE A 93 2.58 3.96 18.20
N LYS A 94 2.30 4.82 19.16
CA LYS A 94 1.56 6.07 18.91
C LYS A 94 2.40 7.00 18.03
N MET A 95 1.78 7.62 17.02
CA MET A 95 2.44 8.59 16.13
C MET A 95 3.15 9.71 16.91
N SER A 96 2.53 10.20 17.98
CA SER A 96 3.13 11.22 18.85
C SER A 96 4.48 10.83 19.49
N LYS A 97 4.76 9.52 19.56
CA LYS A 97 6.02 9.00 20.12
C LYS A 97 7.12 8.78 19.07
N ILE A 98 6.81 8.92 17.78
CA ILE A 98 7.78 8.63 16.70
C ILE A 98 9.02 9.53 16.81
N TYR A 99 8.85 10.76 17.26
CA TYR A 99 9.94 11.72 17.43
C TYR A 99 11.09 11.17 18.30
N ASN A 100 10.75 10.39 19.34
CA ASN A 100 11.73 9.75 20.22
C ASN A 100 12.37 8.50 19.59
N HIS A 101 11.92 8.08 18.41
CA HIS A 101 12.33 6.86 17.73
C HIS A 101 12.71 7.08 16.27
N ILE A 102 13.15 8.30 15.92
CA ILE A 102 13.63 8.63 14.58
C ILE A 102 14.76 7.68 14.17
N GLY A 103 14.66 7.07 12.99
CA GLY A 103 15.60 6.07 12.49
C GLY A 103 15.48 4.67 13.11
N LYS A 104 14.52 4.47 14.05
CA LYS A 104 14.25 3.16 14.68
C LYS A 104 12.83 2.66 14.49
N ALA A 105 11.93 3.53 14.07
CA ALA A 105 10.54 3.22 13.80
C ALA A 105 10.19 3.49 12.34
N ASP A 106 9.40 2.60 11.74
CA ASP A 106 8.89 2.74 10.39
C ASP A 106 7.56 3.49 10.40
N ILE A 107 7.36 4.33 9.40
CA ILE A 107 6.07 4.96 9.10
C ILE A 107 5.50 4.24 7.89
N THR A 108 4.32 3.64 8.04
CA THR A 108 3.67 2.88 6.99
C THR A 108 2.22 3.31 6.83
N TYR A 109 1.65 3.08 5.66
CA TYR A 109 0.23 3.22 5.38
C TYR A 109 -0.20 2.14 4.38
N LEU A 110 -1.49 1.89 4.26
CA LEU A 110 -2.02 0.90 3.33
C LEU A 110 -2.21 1.53 1.95
N VAL A 111 -1.78 0.83 0.92
CA VAL A 111 -1.96 1.29 -0.46
C VAL A 111 -3.41 1.17 -0.90
N ASN A 112 -3.96 2.25 -1.45
CA ASN A 112 -5.26 2.24 -2.09
C ASN A 112 -5.11 1.73 -3.53
N PHE A 113 -5.26 0.41 -3.73
CA PHE A 113 -5.12 -0.22 -5.04
C PHE A 113 -6.20 0.21 -6.05
N ASN A 114 -7.38 0.59 -5.57
CA ASN A 114 -8.40 1.11 -6.47
C ASN A 114 -7.99 2.49 -7.03
N LEU A 115 -7.40 3.35 -6.21
CA LEU A 115 -6.84 4.63 -6.67
C LEU A 115 -5.69 4.41 -7.67
N LEU A 116 -4.78 3.47 -7.41
CA LEU A 116 -3.72 3.11 -8.37
C LEU A 116 -4.29 2.62 -9.69
N LYS A 117 -5.30 1.75 -9.64
CA LYS A 117 -5.99 1.26 -10.86
C LYS A 117 -6.55 2.41 -11.68
N GLU A 118 -7.28 3.33 -11.06
CA GLU A 118 -7.85 4.48 -11.75
C GLU A 118 -6.76 5.45 -12.25
N PHE A 119 -5.69 5.63 -11.49
CA PHE A 119 -4.53 6.42 -11.94
C PHE A 119 -3.88 5.84 -13.20
N PHE A 120 -3.63 4.53 -13.24
CA PHE A 120 -3.06 3.88 -14.43
C PHE A 120 -4.01 3.93 -15.64
N LYS A 121 -5.32 3.74 -15.43
CA LYS A 121 -6.31 3.90 -16.50
C LYS A 121 -6.29 5.32 -17.10
N LYS A 122 -6.21 6.37 -16.26
CA LYS A 122 -6.07 7.76 -16.72
C LYS A 122 -4.79 8.02 -17.52
N LYS A 123 -3.79 7.14 -17.41
CA LYS A 123 -2.56 7.15 -18.19
C LYS A 123 -2.60 6.21 -19.40
N ASN A 124 -3.79 5.74 -19.79
CA ASN A 124 -4.02 4.84 -20.91
C ASN A 124 -3.27 3.48 -20.78
N LEU A 125 -2.95 3.06 -19.56
CA LEU A 125 -2.34 1.75 -19.34
C LEU A 125 -3.43 0.67 -19.18
N LYS A 126 -3.17 -0.50 -19.77
CA LYS A 126 -4.01 -1.68 -19.58
C LYS A 126 -3.73 -2.26 -18.18
N VAL A 127 -4.71 -2.16 -17.30
CA VAL A 127 -4.61 -2.70 -15.93
C VAL A 127 -5.19 -4.10 -15.90
N LYS A 128 -4.41 -5.06 -15.43
CA LYS A 128 -4.86 -6.42 -15.11
C LYS A 128 -5.67 -6.43 -13.80
N ASN A 129 -6.24 -7.58 -13.45
CA ASN A 129 -6.98 -7.71 -12.20
C ASN A 129 -6.06 -7.51 -11.00
N ILE A 130 -6.58 -6.83 -9.99
CA ILE A 130 -5.94 -6.77 -8.67
C ILE A 130 -6.37 -8.04 -7.95
N VAL A 131 -5.40 -8.81 -7.48
CA VAL A 131 -5.62 -10.10 -6.83
C VAL A 131 -4.89 -10.14 -5.48
N THR A 132 -5.27 -11.06 -4.61
CA THR A 132 -4.52 -11.28 -3.37
C THR A 132 -3.18 -11.96 -3.64
N GLN A 133 -2.21 -11.77 -2.76
CA GLN A 133 -0.92 -12.47 -2.84
C GLN A 133 -1.12 -13.99 -2.88
N LYS A 134 -2.05 -14.52 -2.07
CA LYS A 134 -2.41 -15.93 -2.09
C LYS A 134 -2.78 -16.38 -3.50
N PHE A 135 -3.78 -15.73 -4.10
CA PHE A 135 -4.25 -16.09 -5.43
C PHE A 135 -3.14 -16.01 -6.47
N PHE A 136 -2.34 -14.94 -6.44
CA PHE A 136 -1.22 -14.76 -7.36
C PHE A 136 -0.20 -15.90 -7.24
N LEU A 137 0.28 -16.18 -6.02
CA LEU A 137 1.30 -17.20 -5.79
C LEU A 137 0.79 -18.62 -6.10
N GLU A 138 -0.47 -18.93 -5.76
CA GLU A 138 -1.10 -20.21 -6.12
C GLU A 138 -1.20 -20.39 -7.64
N THR A 139 -1.64 -19.34 -8.36
CA THR A 139 -1.70 -19.34 -9.82
C THR A 139 -0.31 -19.48 -10.47
N MET A 140 0.73 -18.95 -9.82
CA MET A 140 2.13 -19.09 -10.26
C MET A 140 2.75 -20.44 -9.88
N GLY A 141 2.00 -21.35 -9.26
CA GLY A 141 2.43 -22.71 -8.99
C GLY A 141 3.30 -22.88 -7.74
N ILE A 142 3.13 -22.01 -6.71
CA ILE A 142 3.93 -22.12 -5.48
C ILE A 142 3.74 -23.46 -4.76
N ILE A 143 2.53 -24.03 -4.80
CA ILE A 143 2.21 -25.30 -4.15
C ILE A 143 2.88 -26.45 -4.88
N GLU A 144 2.82 -26.49 -6.21
CA GLU A 144 3.46 -27.49 -7.05
C GLU A 144 4.98 -27.43 -6.88
N ARG A 145 5.53 -26.23 -6.86
CA ARG A 145 6.96 -26.02 -6.63
C ARG A 145 7.39 -26.53 -5.25
N ALA A 146 6.61 -26.26 -4.22
CA ALA A 146 6.88 -26.73 -2.87
C ALA A 146 6.87 -28.25 -2.79
N LYS A 147 5.91 -28.95 -3.40
CA LYS A 147 5.85 -30.42 -3.44
C LYS A 147 7.06 -31.03 -4.13
N ILE A 148 7.59 -30.39 -5.18
CA ILE A 148 8.80 -30.86 -5.86
C ILE A 148 10.02 -30.74 -4.94
N ILE A 149 10.19 -29.59 -4.32
CA ILE A 149 11.35 -29.31 -3.45
C ILE A 149 11.31 -30.19 -2.19
N GLU A 150 10.11 -30.43 -1.63
CA GLU A 150 9.91 -31.25 -0.44
C GLU A 150 10.49 -32.65 -0.53
N LYS A 151 10.55 -33.24 -1.74
CA LYS A 151 11.06 -34.61 -1.95
C LYS A 151 12.50 -34.80 -1.46
N ASN A 152 13.30 -33.74 -1.53
CA ASN A 152 14.72 -33.75 -1.15
C ASN A 152 15.01 -33.08 0.20
N MET A 153 13.97 -32.78 1.00
CA MET A 153 14.10 -32.09 2.28
C MET A 153 14.05 -33.07 3.45
N ASN A 154 14.83 -32.78 4.48
CA ASN A 154 14.67 -33.40 5.79
C ASN A 154 13.46 -32.85 6.54
N ASN A 155 13.09 -33.47 7.67
CA ASN A 155 11.89 -33.10 8.44
C ASN A 155 11.93 -31.64 8.96
N GLN A 156 13.11 -31.12 9.32
CA GLN A 156 13.26 -29.76 9.83
C GLN A 156 13.04 -28.73 8.70
N GLU A 157 13.57 -29.00 7.53
CA GLU A 157 13.40 -28.17 6.33
C GLU A 157 11.93 -28.16 5.88
N LYS A 158 11.27 -29.33 5.84
CA LYS A 158 9.83 -29.44 5.54
C LYS A 158 9.00 -28.58 6.49
N LYS A 159 9.28 -28.61 7.79
CA LYS A 159 8.60 -27.79 8.78
C LYS A 159 8.81 -26.29 8.52
N LYS A 160 10.03 -25.86 8.21
CA LYS A 160 10.33 -24.46 7.85
C LYS A 160 9.58 -24.03 6.58
N MET A 161 9.59 -24.85 5.55
CA MET A 161 8.89 -24.58 4.29
C MET A 161 7.37 -24.44 4.54
N PHE A 162 6.78 -25.37 5.28
CA PHE A 162 5.36 -25.30 5.64
C PHE A 162 5.00 -24.00 6.38
N LEU A 163 5.81 -23.59 7.36
CA LEU A 163 5.60 -22.33 8.07
C LEU A 163 5.72 -21.11 7.15
N THR A 164 6.66 -21.16 6.20
CA THR A 164 6.83 -20.10 5.17
C THR A 164 5.61 -20.03 4.25
N LEU A 165 5.14 -21.15 3.73
CA LEU A 165 3.93 -21.21 2.90
C LEU A 165 2.70 -20.72 3.69
N LYS A 166 2.54 -21.14 4.93
CA LYS A 166 1.47 -20.65 5.79
C LYS A 166 1.53 -19.13 5.94
N ARG A 167 2.71 -18.57 6.19
CA ARG A 167 2.89 -17.11 6.28
C ARG A 167 2.52 -16.39 4.99
N LEU A 168 2.92 -16.93 3.83
CA LEU A 168 2.70 -16.28 2.54
C LEU A 168 1.25 -16.39 2.06
N LEU A 169 0.56 -17.51 2.35
CA LEU A 169 -0.72 -17.84 1.72
C LEU A 169 -1.92 -17.74 2.67
N HIS A 170 -1.73 -17.83 3.98
CA HIS A 170 -2.88 -17.82 4.89
C HIS A 170 -3.47 -16.41 5.03
N LYS A 171 -4.81 -16.32 5.06
CA LYS A 171 -5.57 -15.06 5.11
C LYS A 171 -5.22 -14.16 6.30
N ASP A 172 -4.93 -14.77 7.46
CA ASP A 172 -4.62 -14.04 8.69
C ASP A 172 -3.16 -13.52 8.73
N PHE A 173 -2.37 -13.83 7.70
CA PHE A 173 -1.01 -13.36 7.52
C PHE A 173 -0.90 -12.49 6.25
N MET A 174 -0.07 -12.88 5.31
CA MET A 174 0.23 -12.09 4.11
C MET A 174 -0.72 -12.40 2.95
N GLY A 175 -1.42 -13.55 2.98
CA GLY A 175 -2.18 -14.06 1.84
C GLY A 175 -3.26 -13.13 1.31
N ASP A 176 -4.02 -12.49 2.20
CA ASP A 176 -5.10 -11.57 1.85
C ASP A 176 -4.76 -10.09 2.13
N LEU A 177 -3.72 -9.82 2.90
CA LEU A 177 -3.30 -8.46 3.25
C LEU A 177 -2.59 -7.77 2.10
N PHE A 178 -1.78 -8.51 1.35
CA PHE A 178 -1.12 -8.03 0.14
C PHE A 178 -2.03 -8.17 -1.09
N LYS A 179 -1.96 -7.16 -1.94
CA LYS A 179 -2.61 -7.11 -3.25
C LYS A 179 -1.55 -6.90 -4.33
#